data_18217ada79c52c1622709a8465d04c0f
#
_entry.id   18217ada79c52c1622709a8465d04c0f
#
_cell.length_a   1.000
_cell.length_b   1.000
_cell.length_c   1.000
_cell.angle_alpha   90.00
_cell.angle_beta   90.00
_cell.angle_gamma   90.00
#
_symmetry.space_group_name_H-M   'P 1'
#
loop_
_entity.id
_entity.type
_entity.pdbx_description
1 polymer ?
#
loop_
_entity_poly.entity_id
_entity_poly.type
_entity_poly.pdbx_seq_one_letter_code
_entity_poly.pdbx_strand_id
1 'polypeptide(L)'
;MYTPSVEGIIEAAVKKRDQMNSNLSRYMVAALMAGAYVGLGIVLIFSIGAPLLAAQSPLQTMLMGMSFGLALTLVIFAGSELFTGNNMFFTMSTLAGRTTVKDTLKNWGLVFLGNLLGAILLSLLIVGSGLFKTAAPEHLLFVASAKKMAAPVSELFFRGILCNWLVCLAIWMAARTKEDIAKIALIWWCLYAFIASGYEHSVANMTLLSLSWLLPNHPDTITLAGWFHNMIPVTLGNIIGGALFVGMAYWYTSPVRKRS
;
A
#
# COMPACT_ATOMS: atom_id res chain seq x y z
N MET A 1 17.27 -13.28 -18.05
CA MET A 1 17.37 -13.99 -16.77
C MET A 1 16.01 -14.15 -16.10
N TYR A 2 15.13 -13.15 -16.14
CA TYR A 2 13.82 -13.16 -15.46
C TYR A 2 12.63 -13.14 -16.43
N THR A 3 12.83 -13.43 -17.70
CA THR A 3 11.83 -13.33 -18.77
C THR A 3 10.51 -14.03 -18.43
N PRO A 4 10.47 -15.30 -17.95
CA PRO A 4 9.19 -15.93 -17.61
C PRO A 4 8.45 -15.23 -16.48
N SER A 5 9.17 -14.69 -15.48
CA SER A 5 8.55 -13.96 -14.38
C SER A 5 7.99 -12.60 -14.83
N VAL A 6 8.70 -11.89 -15.70
CA VAL A 6 8.22 -10.63 -16.30
C VAL A 6 7.00 -10.89 -17.17
N GLU A 7 6.99 -11.94 -17.98
CA GLU A 7 5.83 -12.34 -18.78
C GLU A 7 4.62 -12.66 -17.91
N GLY A 8 4.80 -13.37 -16.80
CA GLY A 8 3.71 -13.64 -15.85
C GLY A 8 3.11 -12.36 -15.24
N ILE A 9 3.94 -11.37 -14.89
CA ILE A 9 3.48 -10.06 -14.41
C ILE A 9 2.72 -9.29 -15.51
N ILE A 10 3.21 -9.32 -16.75
CA ILE A 10 2.56 -8.68 -17.90
C ILE A 10 1.20 -9.33 -18.18
N GLU A 11 1.11 -10.65 -18.17
CA GLU A 11 -0.15 -11.37 -18.35
C GLU A 11 -1.16 -11.05 -17.24
N ALA A 12 -0.69 -10.96 -16.00
CA ALA A 12 -1.53 -10.55 -14.88
C ALA A 12 -2.07 -9.12 -15.08
N ALA A 13 -1.24 -8.18 -15.56
CA ALA A 13 -1.67 -6.81 -15.87
C ALA A 13 -2.74 -6.78 -16.98
N VAL A 14 -2.57 -7.59 -18.03
CA VAL A 14 -3.57 -7.73 -19.12
C VAL A 14 -4.89 -8.25 -18.57
N LYS A 15 -4.87 -9.31 -17.74
CA LYS A 15 -6.08 -9.82 -17.08
C LYS A 15 -6.78 -8.76 -16.24
N LYS A 16 -6.02 -7.98 -15.45
CA LYS A 16 -6.55 -6.86 -14.64
C LYS A 16 -7.21 -5.80 -15.52
N ARG A 17 -6.59 -5.41 -16.64
CA ARG A 17 -7.19 -4.48 -17.63
C ARG A 17 -8.50 -5.03 -18.18
N ASP A 18 -8.53 -6.31 -18.57
CA ASP A 18 -9.70 -6.93 -19.17
C ASP A 18 -10.85 -7.06 -18.16
N GLN A 19 -10.55 -7.41 -16.90
CA GLN A 19 -11.52 -7.39 -15.79
C GLN A 19 -12.07 -5.99 -15.54
N MET A 20 -11.20 -4.97 -15.48
CA MET A 20 -11.58 -3.57 -15.32
C MET A 20 -12.53 -3.10 -16.44
N ASN A 21 -12.28 -3.51 -17.68
CA ASN A 21 -13.07 -3.09 -18.83
C ASN A 21 -14.36 -3.92 -19.00
N SER A 22 -14.37 -5.19 -18.60
CA SER A 22 -15.56 -6.06 -18.73
C SER A 22 -16.57 -5.84 -17.61
N ASN A 23 -16.13 -5.58 -16.38
CA ASN A 23 -17.02 -5.36 -15.24
C ASN A 23 -16.39 -4.42 -14.20
N LEU A 24 -16.59 -3.13 -14.40
CA LEU A 24 -16.03 -2.08 -13.56
C LEU A 24 -16.49 -2.22 -12.09
N SER A 25 -17.76 -2.57 -11.84
CA SER A 25 -18.27 -2.65 -10.46
C SER A 25 -17.57 -3.76 -9.66
N ARG A 26 -17.39 -4.94 -10.24
CA ARG A 26 -16.63 -6.03 -9.59
C ARG A 26 -15.18 -5.64 -9.36
N TYR A 27 -14.57 -4.96 -10.32
CA TYR A 27 -13.19 -4.49 -10.20
C TYR A 27 -13.04 -3.44 -9.09
N MET A 28 -14.00 -2.52 -8.97
CA MET A 28 -14.03 -1.52 -7.89
C MET A 28 -14.25 -2.17 -6.52
N VAL A 29 -15.07 -3.22 -6.39
CA VAL A 29 -15.19 -3.98 -5.14
C VAL A 29 -13.86 -4.60 -4.75
N ALA A 30 -13.13 -5.21 -5.69
CA ALA A 30 -11.81 -5.77 -5.41
C ALA A 30 -10.81 -4.69 -4.98
N ALA A 31 -10.87 -3.48 -5.56
CA ALA A 31 -10.05 -2.35 -5.13
C ALA A 31 -10.44 -1.85 -3.74
N LEU A 32 -11.73 -1.75 -3.43
CA LEU A 32 -12.23 -1.39 -2.10
C LEU A 32 -11.72 -2.38 -1.03
N MET A 33 -11.79 -3.69 -1.31
CA MET A 33 -11.28 -4.72 -0.42
C MET A 33 -9.80 -4.54 -0.09
N ALA A 34 -8.96 -4.19 -1.07
CA ALA A 34 -7.53 -3.96 -0.81
C ALA A 34 -7.28 -2.80 0.16
N GLY A 35 -8.01 -1.69 0.01
CA GLY A 35 -7.93 -0.57 0.96
C GLY A 35 -8.29 -0.98 2.39
N ALA A 36 -9.38 -1.75 2.54
CA ALA A 36 -9.78 -2.29 3.83
C ALA A 36 -8.74 -3.30 4.39
N TYR A 37 -8.19 -4.20 3.57
CA TYR A 37 -7.20 -5.18 4.02
C TYR A 37 -5.90 -4.54 4.50
N VAL A 38 -5.41 -3.55 3.78
CA VAL A 38 -4.25 -2.76 4.24
C VAL A 38 -4.60 -2.03 5.53
N GLY A 39 -5.81 -1.50 5.62
CA GLY A 39 -6.31 -0.85 6.83
C GLY A 39 -6.39 -1.78 8.05
N LEU A 40 -6.79 -3.05 7.89
CA LEU A 40 -6.75 -4.03 8.98
C LEU A 40 -5.32 -4.22 9.51
N GLY A 41 -4.32 -4.20 8.63
CA GLY A 41 -2.91 -4.19 9.03
C GLY A 41 -2.55 -2.95 9.85
N ILE A 42 -3.05 -1.77 9.47
CA ILE A 42 -2.87 -0.53 10.23
C ILE A 42 -3.51 -0.64 11.62
N VAL A 43 -4.75 -1.09 11.71
CA VAL A 43 -5.42 -1.27 13.02
C VAL A 43 -4.62 -2.20 13.90
N LEU A 44 -4.13 -3.32 13.37
CA LEU A 44 -3.32 -4.29 14.12
C LEU A 44 -2.06 -3.64 14.70
N ILE A 45 -1.26 -2.96 13.86
CA ILE A 45 0.01 -2.42 14.34
C ILE A 45 -0.16 -1.26 15.32
N PHE A 46 -1.23 -0.47 15.21
CA PHE A 46 -1.51 0.60 16.18
C PHE A 46 -2.09 0.05 17.48
N SER A 47 -2.85 -1.05 17.44
CA SER A 47 -3.30 -1.75 18.64
C SER A 47 -2.13 -2.38 19.43
N ILE A 48 -1.12 -2.91 18.72
CA ILE A 48 0.10 -3.44 19.33
C ILE A 48 1.04 -2.31 19.80
N GLY A 49 1.21 -1.30 18.96
CA GLY A 49 2.19 -0.24 19.18
C GLY A 49 1.82 0.75 20.28
N ALA A 50 0.52 1.02 20.50
CA ALA A 50 0.09 2.00 21.48
C ALA A 50 0.48 1.64 22.92
N PRO A 51 0.21 0.44 23.44
CA PRO A 51 0.68 0.06 24.78
C PRO A 51 2.21 -0.01 24.89
N LEU A 52 2.90 -0.34 23.80
CA LEU A 52 4.37 -0.36 23.79
C LEU A 52 4.95 1.06 23.85
N LEU A 53 4.30 2.04 23.19
CA LEU A 53 4.68 3.46 23.31
C LEU A 53 4.47 3.94 24.75
N ALA A 54 3.32 3.64 25.35
CA ALA A 54 3.02 4.02 26.74
C ALA A 54 4.03 3.44 27.73
N ALA A 55 4.53 2.24 27.46
CA ALA A 55 5.58 1.59 28.24
C ALA A 55 7.01 2.02 27.85
N GLN A 56 7.17 2.97 26.92
CA GLN A 56 8.48 3.41 26.36
C GLN A 56 9.36 2.23 25.90
N SER A 57 8.74 1.19 25.35
CA SER A 57 9.43 -0.04 24.95
C SER A 57 10.29 0.18 23.69
N PRO A 58 11.58 -0.20 23.69
CA PRO A 58 12.43 -0.14 22.49
C PRO A 58 11.98 -1.13 21.41
N LEU A 59 11.11 -2.09 21.73
CA LEU A 59 10.60 -3.10 20.80
C LEU A 59 9.39 -2.62 19.98
N GLN A 60 8.86 -1.42 20.25
CA GLN A 60 7.64 -0.91 19.61
C GLN A 60 7.69 -1.02 18.08
N THR A 61 8.67 -0.37 17.44
CA THR A 61 8.79 -0.33 15.99
C THR A 61 9.04 -1.72 15.38
N MET A 62 9.82 -2.55 16.06
CA MET A 62 10.09 -3.92 15.65
C MET A 62 8.80 -4.75 15.63
N LEU A 63 8.02 -4.77 16.72
CA LEU A 63 6.80 -5.56 16.82
C LEU A 63 5.70 -5.06 15.87
N MET A 64 5.57 -3.74 15.69
CA MET A 64 4.69 -3.16 14.68
C MET A 64 5.07 -3.63 13.26
N GLY A 65 6.35 -3.57 12.94
CA GLY A 65 6.85 -4.02 11.63
C GLY A 65 6.61 -5.50 11.40
N MET A 66 6.93 -6.35 12.38
CA MET A 66 6.70 -7.80 12.31
C MET A 66 5.23 -8.17 12.08
N SER A 67 4.30 -7.36 12.58
CA SER A 67 2.86 -7.64 12.48
C SER A 67 2.24 -7.15 11.16
N PHE A 68 2.87 -6.22 10.45
CA PHE A 68 2.27 -5.61 9.27
C PHE A 68 2.22 -6.53 8.03
N GLY A 69 2.94 -7.65 8.05
CA GLY A 69 2.87 -8.68 7.00
C GLY A 69 1.44 -9.13 6.66
N LEU A 70 0.52 -9.07 7.63
CA LEU A 70 -0.90 -9.33 7.46
C LEU A 70 -1.50 -8.56 6.28
N ALA A 71 -1.17 -7.27 6.13
CA ALA A 71 -1.77 -6.38 5.14
C ALA A 71 -1.64 -6.92 3.70
N LEU A 72 -0.42 -7.17 3.24
CA LEU A 72 -0.18 -7.66 1.88
C LEU A 72 -0.49 -9.15 1.72
N THR A 73 -0.41 -9.92 2.80
CA THR A 73 -0.88 -11.32 2.81
C THR A 73 -2.36 -11.39 2.48
N LEU A 74 -3.21 -10.58 3.11
CA LEU A 74 -4.63 -10.49 2.78
C LEU A 74 -4.86 -10.03 1.34
N VAL A 75 -4.13 -9.01 0.87
CA VAL A 75 -4.26 -8.53 -0.52
C VAL A 75 -3.98 -9.63 -1.54
N ILE A 76 -2.95 -10.45 -1.32
CA ILE A 76 -2.52 -11.47 -2.29
C ILE A 76 -3.35 -12.75 -2.16
N PHE A 77 -3.54 -13.26 -0.95
CA PHE A 77 -4.17 -14.57 -0.74
C PHE A 77 -5.70 -14.50 -0.72
N ALA A 78 -6.30 -13.47 -0.14
CA ALA A 78 -7.74 -13.27 -0.26
C ALA A 78 -8.16 -12.68 -1.61
N GLY A 79 -7.22 -12.11 -2.37
CA GLY A 79 -7.41 -11.59 -3.72
C GLY A 79 -8.07 -10.21 -3.76
N SER A 80 -7.30 -9.20 -4.12
CA SER A 80 -7.80 -7.83 -4.24
C SER A 80 -6.88 -6.95 -5.10
N GLU A 81 -7.32 -5.73 -5.44
CA GLU A 81 -6.62 -4.82 -6.34
C GLU A 81 -5.95 -3.69 -5.57
N LEU A 82 -4.62 -3.76 -5.45
CA LEU A 82 -3.82 -2.79 -4.71
C LEU A 82 -3.13 -1.80 -5.65
N PHE A 83 -3.35 -0.50 -5.43
CA PHE A 83 -2.78 0.59 -6.22
C PHE A 83 -1.26 0.52 -6.31
N THR A 84 -0.58 0.38 -5.18
CA THR A 84 0.89 0.36 -5.11
C THR A 84 1.49 -0.83 -5.86
N GLY A 85 0.88 -2.00 -5.79
CA GLY A 85 1.28 -3.15 -6.61
C GLY A 85 1.05 -2.92 -8.11
N ASN A 86 -0.09 -2.31 -8.47
CA ASN A 86 -0.44 -2.05 -9.85
C ASN A 86 0.52 -1.04 -10.54
N ASN A 87 1.27 -0.24 -9.78
CA ASN A 87 2.33 0.60 -10.38
C ASN A 87 3.38 -0.26 -11.10
N MET A 88 3.81 -1.38 -10.54
CA MET A 88 4.72 -2.33 -11.20
C MET A 88 4.06 -3.07 -12.36
N PHE A 89 2.88 -3.66 -12.13
CA PHE A 89 2.18 -4.51 -13.11
C PHE A 89 1.94 -3.76 -14.43
N PHE A 90 1.31 -2.59 -14.34
CA PHE A 90 0.94 -1.82 -15.53
C PHE A 90 2.13 -1.17 -16.20
N THR A 91 3.16 -0.76 -15.45
CA THR A 91 4.41 -0.26 -16.06
C THR A 91 5.07 -1.33 -16.92
N MET A 92 5.27 -2.55 -16.40
CA MET A 92 5.85 -3.64 -17.18
C MET A 92 5.04 -3.94 -18.45
N SER A 93 3.71 -4.01 -18.31
CA SER A 93 2.81 -4.33 -19.44
C SER A 93 2.78 -3.23 -20.49
N THR A 94 2.79 -1.96 -20.08
CA THR A 94 2.82 -0.82 -21.01
C THR A 94 4.14 -0.72 -21.74
N LEU A 95 5.27 -0.91 -21.07
CA LEU A 95 6.59 -0.94 -21.71
C LEU A 95 6.75 -2.11 -22.68
N ALA A 96 6.08 -3.24 -22.40
CA ALA A 96 6.02 -4.38 -23.32
C ALA A 96 5.01 -4.21 -24.47
N GLY A 97 4.26 -3.11 -24.52
CA GLY A 97 3.24 -2.85 -25.55
C GLY A 97 1.96 -3.68 -25.45
N ARG A 98 1.69 -4.28 -24.24
CA ARG A 98 0.50 -5.15 -24.02
C ARG A 98 -0.67 -4.39 -23.41
N THR A 99 -0.43 -3.27 -22.78
CA THR A 99 -1.40 -2.27 -22.33
C THR A 99 -0.98 -0.89 -22.80
N THR A 100 -1.91 0.05 -22.81
CA THR A 100 -1.65 1.45 -23.20
C THR A 100 -1.38 2.32 -21.97
N VAL A 101 -0.78 3.47 -22.16
CA VAL A 101 -0.64 4.50 -21.11
C VAL A 101 -2.02 4.89 -20.54
N LYS A 102 -3.04 4.96 -21.43
CA LYS A 102 -4.43 5.24 -21.02
C LYS A 102 -4.97 4.15 -20.08
N ASP A 103 -4.70 2.88 -20.37
CA ASP A 103 -5.09 1.77 -19.49
C ASP A 103 -4.41 1.88 -18.13
N THR A 104 -3.12 2.23 -18.12
CA THR A 104 -2.32 2.40 -16.91
C THR A 104 -2.89 3.52 -16.02
N LEU A 105 -3.09 4.71 -16.60
CA LEU A 105 -3.62 5.85 -15.85
C LEU A 105 -5.06 5.61 -15.37
N LYS A 106 -5.90 4.99 -16.21
CA LYS A 106 -7.26 4.57 -15.83
C LYS A 106 -7.22 3.59 -14.67
N ASN A 107 -6.36 2.57 -14.73
CA ASN A 107 -6.22 1.59 -13.66
C ASN A 107 -5.73 2.24 -12.36
N TRP A 108 -4.67 3.02 -12.42
CA TRP A 108 -4.11 3.68 -11.24
C TRP A 108 -5.14 4.59 -10.56
N GLY A 109 -5.87 5.41 -11.34
CA GLY A 109 -6.91 6.29 -10.80
C GLY A 109 -8.05 5.53 -10.16
N LEU A 110 -8.61 4.50 -10.84
CA LEU A 110 -9.73 3.72 -10.32
C LEU A 110 -9.33 2.92 -9.08
N VAL A 111 -8.16 2.28 -9.09
CA VAL A 111 -7.71 1.46 -7.95
C VAL A 111 -7.32 2.35 -6.76
N PHE A 112 -6.71 3.51 -7.00
CA PHE A 112 -6.45 4.50 -5.94
C PHE A 112 -7.75 4.93 -5.25
N LEU A 113 -8.78 5.29 -6.03
CA LEU A 113 -10.09 5.67 -5.49
C LEU A 113 -10.78 4.50 -4.77
N GLY A 114 -10.72 3.30 -5.33
CA GLY A 114 -11.27 2.11 -4.66
C GLY A 114 -10.58 1.82 -3.33
N ASN A 115 -9.24 1.87 -3.28
CA ASN A 115 -8.49 1.69 -2.04
C ASN A 115 -8.83 2.77 -1.01
N LEU A 116 -8.97 4.04 -1.44
CA LEU A 116 -9.38 5.14 -0.55
C LEU A 116 -10.77 4.90 0.03
N LEU A 117 -11.74 4.54 -0.81
CA LEU A 117 -13.10 4.23 -0.35
C LEU A 117 -13.12 3.07 0.65
N GLY A 118 -12.33 2.02 0.39
CA GLY A 118 -12.18 0.89 1.31
C GLY A 118 -11.54 1.28 2.65
N ALA A 119 -10.52 2.12 2.61
CA ALA A 119 -9.86 2.65 3.80
C ALA A 119 -10.81 3.53 4.65
N ILE A 120 -11.60 4.40 3.99
CA ILE A 120 -12.61 5.24 4.68
C ILE A 120 -13.71 4.37 5.28
N LEU A 121 -14.25 3.42 4.50
CA LEU A 121 -15.28 2.50 5.00
C LEU A 121 -14.80 1.74 6.24
N LEU A 122 -13.60 1.18 6.20
CA LEU A 122 -13.01 0.52 7.36
C LEU A 122 -12.84 1.48 8.53
N SER A 123 -12.35 2.70 8.28
CA SER A 123 -12.20 3.73 9.33
C SER A 123 -13.53 4.04 10.01
N LEU A 124 -14.63 4.17 9.26
CA LEU A 124 -15.97 4.36 9.81
C LEU A 124 -16.44 3.17 10.66
N LEU A 125 -16.16 1.94 10.22
CA LEU A 125 -16.46 0.72 11.01
C LEU A 125 -15.66 0.71 12.33
N ILE A 126 -14.39 1.10 12.30
CA ILE A 126 -13.54 1.19 13.50
C ILE A 126 -14.03 2.28 14.46
N VAL A 127 -14.40 3.46 13.94
CA VAL A 127 -15.03 4.51 14.76
C VAL A 127 -16.33 4.01 15.40
N GLY A 128 -17.20 3.36 14.60
CA GLY A 128 -18.45 2.78 15.09
C GLY A 128 -18.28 1.66 16.12
N SER A 129 -17.17 0.90 16.04
CA SER A 129 -16.84 -0.15 17.03
C SER A 129 -16.41 0.39 18.40
N GLY A 130 -16.05 1.67 18.48
CA GLY A 130 -15.56 2.29 19.71
C GLY A 130 -14.12 1.93 20.10
N LEU A 131 -13.37 1.23 19.23
CA LEU A 131 -12.04 0.71 19.54
C LEU A 131 -11.05 1.80 20.03
N PHE A 132 -11.10 2.99 19.45
CA PHE A 132 -10.23 4.13 19.81
C PHE A 132 -11.00 5.30 20.45
N LYS A 133 -12.23 5.05 20.95
CA LYS A 133 -13.10 6.10 21.49
C LYS A 133 -12.46 6.88 22.64
N THR A 134 -11.64 6.23 23.46
CA THR A 134 -10.98 6.81 24.63
C THR A 134 -9.51 7.14 24.41
N ALA A 135 -9.05 7.15 23.15
CA ALA A 135 -7.68 7.49 22.82
C ALA A 135 -7.38 8.94 23.24
N ALA A 136 -6.38 9.13 24.11
CA ALA A 136 -5.91 10.47 24.51
C ALA A 136 -5.08 11.10 23.35
N PRO A 137 -4.86 12.44 23.37
CA PRO A 137 -4.06 13.11 22.34
C PRO A 137 -2.65 12.51 22.13
N GLU A 138 -2.08 11.93 23.17
CA GLU A 138 -0.75 11.26 23.17
C GLU A 138 -0.81 9.82 22.63
N HIS A 139 -1.99 9.33 22.28
CA HIS A 139 -2.11 7.99 21.71
C HIS A 139 -1.32 7.89 20.40
N LEU A 140 -0.64 6.75 20.21
CA LEU A 140 0.25 6.51 19.07
C LEU A 140 -0.42 6.84 17.72
N LEU A 141 -1.72 6.56 17.56
CA LEU A 141 -2.49 6.84 16.35
C LEU A 141 -2.41 8.34 15.98
N PHE A 142 -2.64 9.22 16.94
CA PHE A 142 -2.61 10.67 16.73
C PHE A 142 -1.19 11.21 16.59
N VAL A 143 -0.27 10.77 17.45
CA VAL A 143 1.14 11.16 17.40
C VAL A 143 1.77 10.81 16.05
N ALA A 144 1.54 9.59 15.56
CA ALA A 144 2.05 9.17 14.27
C ALA A 144 1.41 9.93 13.10
N SER A 145 0.08 10.15 13.15
CA SER A 145 -0.63 10.90 12.11
C SER A 145 -0.17 12.36 12.05
N ALA A 146 -0.08 13.05 13.19
CA ALA A 146 0.41 14.43 13.26
C ALA A 146 1.84 14.55 12.70
N LYS A 147 2.74 13.65 13.08
CA LYS A 147 4.11 13.60 12.54
C LYS A 147 4.12 13.42 11.02
N LYS A 148 3.28 12.55 10.47
CA LYS A 148 3.16 12.31 9.03
C LYS A 148 2.55 13.51 8.30
N MET A 149 1.56 14.17 8.89
CA MET A 149 0.91 15.37 8.33
C MET A 149 1.81 16.61 8.32
N ALA A 150 2.81 16.68 9.22
CA ALA A 150 3.73 17.80 9.34
C ALA A 150 5.12 17.55 8.71
N ALA A 151 5.39 16.36 8.21
CA ALA A 151 6.71 16.01 7.67
C ALA A 151 7.03 16.79 6.38
N PRO A 152 8.32 17.13 6.11
CA PRO A 152 8.72 17.80 4.89
C PRO A 152 8.32 17.01 3.63
N VAL A 153 7.83 17.72 2.60
CA VAL A 153 7.38 17.12 1.32
C VAL A 153 8.45 16.23 0.69
N SER A 154 9.71 16.67 0.71
CA SER A 154 10.83 15.88 0.18
C SER A 154 11.02 14.56 0.92
N GLU A 155 10.93 14.58 2.26
CA GLU A 155 11.05 13.34 3.04
C GLU A 155 9.90 12.38 2.75
N LEU A 156 8.66 12.88 2.71
CA LEU A 156 7.48 12.09 2.37
C LEU A 156 7.62 11.43 1.00
N PHE A 157 8.11 12.18 0.01
CA PHE A 157 8.32 11.69 -1.35
C PHE A 157 9.38 10.57 -1.41
N PHE A 158 10.57 10.79 -0.83
CA PHE A 158 11.63 9.78 -0.86
C PHE A 158 11.30 8.55 -0.01
N ARG A 159 10.67 8.72 1.16
CA ARG A 159 10.14 7.59 1.95
C ARG A 159 9.07 6.83 1.18
N GLY A 160 8.26 7.52 0.37
CA GLY A 160 7.31 6.91 -0.54
C GLY A 160 7.97 6.02 -1.60
N ILE A 161 9.06 6.50 -2.23
CA ILE A 161 9.84 5.70 -3.19
C ILE A 161 10.35 4.41 -2.54
N LEU A 162 11.06 4.55 -1.41
CA LEU A 162 11.66 3.42 -0.70
C LEU A 162 10.61 2.39 -0.25
N CYS A 163 9.44 2.86 0.19
CA CYS A 163 8.34 1.99 0.59
C CYS A 163 7.84 1.13 -0.57
N ASN A 164 7.44 1.76 -1.69
CA ASN A 164 6.83 1.00 -2.77
C ASN A 164 7.84 0.20 -3.59
N TRP A 165 9.11 0.52 -3.50
CA TRP A 165 10.17 -0.37 -3.97
C TRP A 165 10.09 -1.72 -3.24
N LEU A 166 10.00 -1.73 -1.91
CA LEU A 166 9.89 -2.97 -1.12
C LEU A 166 8.55 -3.69 -1.33
N VAL A 167 7.43 -2.96 -1.39
CA VAL A 167 6.10 -3.56 -1.64
C VAL A 167 6.06 -4.28 -2.99
N CYS A 168 6.57 -3.63 -4.04
CA CYS A 168 6.65 -4.25 -5.36
C CYS A 168 7.66 -5.41 -5.42
N LEU A 169 8.77 -5.35 -4.67
CA LEU A 169 9.68 -6.49 -4.52
C LEU A 169 9.01 -7.67 -3.82
N ALA A 170 8.20 -7.42 -2.78
CA ALA A 170 7.42 -8.48 -2.12
C ALA A 170 6.53 -9.21 -3.12
N ILE A 171 5.77 -8.47 -3.94
CA ILE A 171 4.89 -9.02 -4.97
C ILE A 171 5.70 -9.74 -6.05
N TRP A 172 6.78 -9.12 -6.53
CA TRP A 172 7.67 -9.69 -7.53
C TRP A 172 8.28 -11.03 -7.09
N MET A 173 8.82 -11.07 -5.87
CA MET A 173 9.41 -12.29 -5.33
C MET A 173 8.36 -13.37 -5.07
N ALA A 174 7.19 -13.00 -4.52
CA ALA A 174 6.08 -13.92 -4.32
C ALA A 174 5.56 -14.53 -5.63
N ALA A 175 5.55 -13.78 -6.72
CA ALA A 175 5.16 -14.28 -8.04
C ALA A 175 6.15 -15.30 -8.64
N ARG A 176 7.37 -15.43 -8.09
CA ARG A 176 8.41 -16.33 -8.57
C ARG A 176 8.48 -17.69 -7.87
N THR A 177 7.68 -17.88 -6.85
CA THR A 177 7.56 -19.17 -6.14
C THR A 177 6.14 -19.71 -6.21
N LYS A 178 6.00 -21.02 -6.17
CA LYS A 178 4.72 -21.72 -6.08
C LYS A 178 4.34 -22.09 -4.64
N GLU A 179 5.31 -22.03 -3.74
CA GLU A 179 5.16 -22.43 -2.34
C GLU A 179 4.54 -21.29 -1.54
N ASP A 180 3.34 -21.49 -1.00
CA ASP A 180 2.59 -20.43 -0.31
C ASP A 180 3.28 -19.96 0.96
N ILE A 181 3.94 -20.84 1.71
CA ILE A 181 4.72 -20.44 2.88
C ILE A 181 5.92 -19.56 2.51
N ALA A 182 6.56 -19.83 1.37
CA ALA A 182 7.64 -18.99 0.86
C ALA A 182 7.13 -17.59 0.46
N LYS A 183 5.94 -17.52 -0.18
CA LYS A 183 5.30 -16.21 -0.50
C LYS A 183 5.06 -15.41 0.77
N ILE A 184 4.48 -16.03 1.81
CA ILE A 184 4.21 -15.38 3.10
C ILE A 184 5.50 -14.85 3.72
N ALA A 185 6.56 -15.63 3.74
CA ALA A 185 7.86 -15.21 4.29
C ALA A 185 8.46 -14.02 3.53
N LEU A 186 8.42 -14.04 2.18
CA LEU A 186 8.93 -12.95 1.33
C LEU A 186 8.13 -11.66 1.52
N ILE A 187 6.80 -11.76 1.60
CA ILE A 187 5.91 -10.65 1.90
C ILE A 187 6.25 -10.08 3.28
N TRP A 188 6.31 -10.95 4.30
CA TRP A 188 6.58 -10.57 5.68
C TRP A 188 7.90 -9.80 5.82
N TRP A 189 8.98 -10.26 5.20
CA TRP A 189 10.29 -9.59 5.24
C TRP A 189 10.25 -8.17 4.67
N CYS A 190 9.65 -7.99 3.50
CA CYS A 190 9.60 -6.69 2.86
C CYS A 190 8.72 -5.71 3.64
N LEU A 191 7.58 -6.18 4.17
CA LEU A 191 6.66 -5.34 4.93
C LEU A 191 7.23 -5.01 6.32
N TYR A 192 7.90 -5.95 6.96
CA TYR A 192 8.67 -5.70 8.17
C TYR A 192 9.70 -4.59 7.93
N ALA A 193 10.50 -4.72 6.87
CA ALA A 193 11.56 -3.78 6.57
C ALA A 193 11.02 -2.35 6.38
N PHE A 194 9.94 -2.15 5.61
CA PHE A 194 9.48 -0.79 5.35
C PHE A 194 8.81 -0.13 6.57
N ILE A 195 8.07 -0.89 7.40
CA ILE A 195 7.48 -0.34 8.63
C ILE A 195 8.58 0.01 9.64
N ALA A 196 9.50 -0.92 9.89
CA ALA A 196 10.59 -0.72 10.84
C ALA A 196 11.52 0.43 10.43
N SER A 197 11.67 0.68 9.13
CA SER A 197 12.47 1.81 8.60
C SER A 197 11.71 3.14 8.52
N GLY A 198 10.42 3.18 8.85
CA GLY A 198 9.62 4.41 8.84
C GLY A 198 9.33 4.96 7.44
N TYR A 199 9.19 4.08 6.42
CA TYR A 199 8.82 4.47 5.07
C TYR A 199 7.32 4.77 4.95
N GLU A 200 6.92 5.39 3.82
CA GLU A 200 5.58 5.94 3.64
C GLU A 200 4.80 5.18 2.56
N HIS A 201 3.69 4.55 2.97
CA HIS A 201 2.79 3.81 2.08
C HIS A 201 1.47 4.55 1.93
N SER A 202 1.14 5.01 0.72
CA SER A 202 -0.07 5.81 0.47
C SER A 202 -1.36 5.11 0.91
N VAL A 203 -1.56 3.85 0.55
CA VAL A 203 -2.79 3.11 0.91
C VAL A 203 -2.89 2.85 2.41
N ALA A 204 -1.77 2.62 3.10
CA ALA A 204 -1.74 2.51 4.55
C ALA A 204 -2.09 3.86 5.22
N ASN A 205 -1.55 4.94 4.68
CA ASN A 205 -1.85 6.29 5.16
C ASN A 205 -3.31 6.69 4.91
N MET A 206 -3.96 6.20 3.84
CA MET A 206 -5.41 6.39 3.66
C MET A 206 -6.21 5.98 4.90
N THR A 207 -5.92 4.82 5.49
CA THR A 207 -6.60 4.37 6.70
C THR A 207 -6.11 5.13 7.93
N LEU A 208 -4.81 5.22 8.16
CA LEU A 208 -4.26 5.86 9.35
C LEU A 208 -4.72 7.30 9.51
N LEU A 209 -4.56 8.10 8.46
CA LEU A 209 -4.87 9.52 8.51
C LEU A 209 -6.38 9.78 8.51
N SER A 210 -7.16 8.97 7.76
CA SER A 210 -8.63 9.11 7.76
C SER A 210 -9.24 8.66 9.07
N LEU A 211 -8.78 7.55 9.65
CA LEU A 211 -9.24 7.09 10.97
C LEU A 211 -8.93 8.14 12.04
N SER A 212 -7.70 8.67 12.05
CA SER A 212 -7.33 9.72 13.02
C SER A 212 -8.19 10.97 12.89
N TRP A 213 -8.52 11.39 11.66
CA TRP A 213 -9.36 12.57 11.42
C TRP A 213 -10.85 12.33 11.74
N LEU A 214 -11.34 11.10 11.55
CA LEU A 214 -12.76 10.76 11.81
C LEU A 214 -13.07 10.53 13.30
N LEU A 215 -12.06 10.30 14.13
CA LEU A 215 -12.27 10.15 15.58
C LEU A 215 -12.66 11.49 16.21
N PRO A 216 -13.72 11.56 17.03
CA PRO A 216 -14.24 12.83 17.57
C PRO A 216 -13.29 13.52 18.57
N ASN A 217 -12.32 12.79 19.09
CA ASN A 217 -11.33 13.22 20.08
C ASN A 217 -9.94 13.49 19.48
N HIS A 218 -9.85 13.67 18.16
CA HIS A 218 -8.56 13.96 17.53
C HIS A 218 -8.04 15.36 17.91
N PRO A 219 -6.71 15.52 18.08
CA PRO A 219 -6.10 16.83 18.32
C PRO A 219 -6.22 17.76 17.11
N ASP A 220 -6.15 19.08 17.33
CA ASP A 220 -6.18 20.10 16.26
C ASP A 220 -5.06 19.99 15.23
N THR A 221 -3.99 19.26 15.56
CA THR A 221 -2.90 18.93 14.63
C THR A 221 -3.29 17.96 13.54
N ILE A 222 -4.41 17.24 13.70
CA ILE A 222 -4.95 16.31 12.71
C ILE A 222 -5.94 17.06 11.82
N THR A 223 -5.54 17.38 10.61
CA THR A 223 -6.31 18.22 9.70
C THR A 223 -6.47 17.59 8.32
N LEU A 224 -7.53 17.97 7.59
CA LEU A 224 -7.71 17.57 6.20
C LEU A 224 -6.59 18.13 5.30
N ALA A 225 -6.11 19.33 5.58
CA ALA A 225 -4.96 19.90 4.86
C ALA A 225 -3.69 19.07 5.07
N GLY A 226 -3.42 18.62 6.31
CA GLY A 226 -2.33 17.70 6.62
C GLY A 226 -2.48 16.34 5.94
N TRP A 227 -3.71 15.84 5.80
CA TRP A 227 -4.03 14.64 5.04
C TRP A 227 -3.54 14.76 3.57
N PHE A 228 -3.92 15.84 2.87
CA PHE A 228 -3.48 16.07 1.50
C PHE A 228 -1.99 16.36 1.40
N HIS A 229 -1.43 17.09 2.37
CA HIS A 229 0.01 17.37 2.46
C HIS A 229 0.85 16.09 2.49
N ASN A 230 0.40 15.06 3.21
CA ASN A 230 1.06 13.75 3.23
C ASN A 230 0.76 12.95 1.96
N MET A 231 -0.51 12.80 1.60
CA MET A 231 -0.96 11.86 0.56
C MET A 231 -0.39 12.16 -0.82
N ILE A 232 -0.27 13.43 -1.20
CA ILE A 232 0.20 13.81 -2.54
C ILE A 232 1.66 13.36 -2.76
N PRO A 233 2.66 13.82 -1.96
CA PRO A 233 4.05 13.43 -2.19
C PRO A 233 4.29 11.94 -1.96
N VAL A 234 3.62 11.31 -0.99
CA VAL A 234 3.76 9.88 -0.75
C VAL A 234 3.25 9.07 -1.94
N THR A 235 2.09 9.43 -2.51
CA THR A 235 1.54 8.74 -3.68
C THR A 235 2.46 8.85 -4.89
N LEU A 236 2.99 10.05 -5.17
CA LEU A 236 3.96 10.25 -6.25
C LEU A 236 5.24 9.44 -6.03
N GLY A 237 5.75 9.43 -4.80
CA GLY A 237 6.89 8.59 -4.43
C GLY A 237 6.61 7.11 -4.63
N ASN A 238 5.44 6.62 -4.19
CA ASN A 238 5.06 5.21 -4.38
C ASN A 238 4.98 4.85 -5.86
N ILE A 239 4.41 5.71 -6.73
CA ILE A 239 4.39 5.47 -8.18
C ILE A 239 5.81 5.26 -8.70
N ILE A 240 6.74 6.14 -8.37
CA ILE A 240 8.14 6.05 -8.82
C ILE A 240 8.81 4.78 -8.27
N GLY A 241 8.63 4.47 -6.99
CA GLY A 241 9.19 3.28 -6.37
C GLY A 241 8.78 1.97 -7.07
N GLY A 242 7.49 1.83 -7.34
CA GLY A 242 6.96 0.64 -8.03
C GLY A 242 7.21 0.63 -9.53
N ALA A 243 6.98 1.75 -10.22
CA ALA A 243 7.08 1.84 -11.67
C ALA A 243 8.53 1.81 -12.15
N LEU A 244 9.39 2.66 -11.59
CA LEU A 244 10.77 2.82 -12.08
C LEU A 244 11.69 1.74 -11.49
N PHE A 245 11.76 1.65 -10.15
CA PHE A 245 12.76 0.81 -9.47
C PHE A 245 12.46 -0.68 -9.54
N VAL A 246 11.20 -1.08 -9.78
CA VAL A 246 10.85 -2.48 -9.97
C VAL A 246 10.31 -2.72 -11.38
N GLY A 247 9.24 -2.04 -11.79
CA GLY A 247 8.58 -2.27 -13.06
C GLY A 247 9.52 -2.12 -14.26
N MET A 248 10.09 -0.93 -14.44
CA MET A 248 11.00 -0.63 -15.54
C MET A 248 12.32 -1.40 -15.42
N ALA A 249 12.89 -1.49 -14.21
CA ALA A 249 14.19 -2.14 -13.98
C ALA A 249 14.16 -3.62 -14.39
N TYR A 250 13.17 -4.38 -13.91
CA TYR A 250 13.06 -5.81 -14.27
C TYR A 250 12.63 -6.04 -15.72
N TRP A 251 11.77 -5.16 -16.27
CA TRP A 251 11.46 -5.20 -17.69
C TRP A 251 12.71 -4.98 -18.56
N TYR A 252 13.54 -3.97 -18.24
CA TYR A 252 14.76 -3.65 -18.97
C TYR A 252 15.80 -4.78 -18.93
N THR A 253 15.97 -5.42 -17.77
CA THR A 253 16.93 -6.51 -17.59
C THR A 253 16.44 -7.85 -18.15
N SER A 254 15.20 -7.92 -18.67
CA SER A 254 14.60 -9.16 -19.15
C SER A 254 14.02 -8.96 -20.54
N PRO A 255 14.69 -9.46 -21.60
CA PRO A 255 14.23 -9.26 -22.98
C PRO A 255 12.87 -9.93 -23.19
N VAL A 256 11.81 -9.14 -23.21
CA VAL A 256 10.45 -9.55 -23.58
C VAL A 256 10.19 -9.07 -25.00
N ARG A 257 9.81 -9.97 -25.92
CA ARG A 257 9.45 -9.59 -27.28
C ARG A 257 8.23 -8.68 -27.28
N LYS A 258 8.36 -7.47 -27.85
CA LYS A 258 7.18 -6.68 -28.21
C LYS A 258 6.36 -7.51 -29.20
N ARG A 259 5.08 -7.76 -28.95
CA ARG A 259 4.20 -8.23 -30.01
C ARG A 259 4.00 -7.08 -30.98
N SER A 260 4.44 -7.30 -32.25
CA SER A 260 4.11 -6.46 -33.39
C SER A 260 2.60 -6.40 -33.60
#